data_3b74f95b15c5e89b64a5bcaf69a091a9
#
_entry.id   3b74f95b15c5e89b64a5bcaf69a091a9
#
_cell.length_a   1.000
_cell.length_b   1.000
_cell.length_c   1.000
_cell.angle_alpha   90.00
_cell.angle_beta   90.00
_cell.angle_gamma   90.00
#
_symmetry.space_group_name_H-M   'P 1'
#
loop_
_entity.id
_entity.type
_entity.pdbx_description
1 polymer ?
#
loop_
_entity_poly.entity_id
_entity_poly.type
_entity_poly.pdbx_seq_one_letter_code
_entity_poly.pdbx_strand_id
1 'polypeptide(L)'
;MESRIWRHRNALPCGLVPTQSKSNLNFRPLISKKEPQQKCRGIGISWFSRSKNKSFPSIEDWSVLLKNVRQPIRSLQYLEKPARIRQLQELSEQRIQSSRPIDQLNDLDGFAEQVSQVRGVLTISNTTAHMAGVLGVPCVVILDNGSITNWPDIGDQSPLYPHTRLVRRGNDPWVTTLQRGWAALKPMLQKR
;
A
#
# COMPACT_ATOMS: atom_id res chain seq x y z
N MET A 1 48.55 19.06 -41.23
CA MET A 1 47.53 18.12 -40.76
C MET A 1 47.08 18.58 -39.42
N GLU A 2 45.90 19.22 -39.36
CA GLU A 2 45.43 19.98 -38.21
C GLU A 2 44.71 19.08 -37.21
N SER A 3 45.18 19.05 -35.98
CA SER A 3 44.49 18.46 -34.83
C SER A 3 43.43 19.43 -34.29
N ARG A 4 42.16 19.08 -34.42
CA ARG A 4 41.05 19.90 -33.87
C ARG A 4 40.94 19.71 -32.39
N ILE A 5 41.28 20.78 -31.66
CA ILE A 5 41.11 20.95 -30.23
C ILE A 5 39.60 21.12 -29.91
N TRP A 6 39.01 20.22 -29.17
CA TRP A 6 37.67 20.38 -28.57
C TRP A 6 37.78 21.36 -27.39
N ARG A 7 37.19 22.54 -27.55
CA ARG A 7 37.04 23.53 -26.49
C ARG A 7 35.91 23.09 -25.56
N HIS A 8 36.24 22.97 -24.30
CA HIS A 8 35.27 22.89 -23.21
C HIS A 8 34.37 24.13 -23.22
N ARG A 9 33.06 23.91 -23.39
CA ARG A 9 32.07 24.96 -23.13
C ARG A 9 31.51 24.74 -21.73
N ASN A 10 31.85 25.72 -20.88
CA ASN A 10 31.14 26.25 -19.74
C ASN A 10 30.11 25.33 -19.04
N ALA A 11 30.53 24.88 -17.86
CA ALA A 11 29.61 24.47 -16.82
C ALA A 11 28.67 25.65 -16.48
N LEU A 12 27.37 25.46 -16.65
CA LEU A 12 26.37 26.36 -16.12
C LEU A 12 26.41 26.31 -14.59
N PRO A 13 26.28 27.45 -13.88
CA PRO A 13 26.26 27.44 -12.44
C PRO A 13 25.05 26.68 -11.95
N CYS A 14 25.29 25.85 -10.94
CA CYS A 14 24.25 25.15 -10.19
C CYS A 14 23.37 26.17 -9.50
N GLY A 15 22.34 26.64 -10.19
CA GLY A 15 21.39 27.63 -9.75
C GLY A 15 20.11 26.98 -9.26
N LEU A 16 19.87 27.10 -7.94
CA LEU A 16 18.56 27.15 -7.30
C LEU A 16 17.62 25.99 -7.66
N VAL A 17 17.73 24.91 -6.89
CA VAL A 17 16.58 24.02 -6.69
C VAL A 17 15.45 24.87 -6.11
N PRO A 18 14.29 25.01 -6.77
CA PRO A 18 13.17 25.71 -6.18
C PRO A 18 12.78 24.95 -4.92
N THR A 19 12.84 25.61 -3.78
CA THR A 19 12.18 25.15 -2.56
C THR A 19 10.73 24.90 -2.91
N GLN A 20 10.34 23.62 -3.00
CA GLN A 20 8.96 23.23 -3.24
C GLN A 20 8.13 23.85 -2.11
N SER A 21 7.36 24.86 -2.44
CA SER A 21 6.26 25.29 -1.60
C SER A 21 5.40 24.07 -1.34
N LYS A 22 5.07 23.83 -0.07
CA LYS A 22 4.10 22.81 0.34
C LYS A 22 2.74 23.16 -0.29
N SER A 23 2.55 22.78 -1.54
CA SER A 23 1.22 22.80 -2.14
C SER A 23 0.40 21.72 -1.41
N ASN A 24 -0.49 22.16 -0.52
CA ASN A 24 -1.55 21.34 0.02
C ASN A 24 -2.46 20.93 -1.14
N LEU A 25 -2.13 19.84 -1.81
CA LEU A 25 -3.01 19.18 -2.75
C LEU A 25 -4.15 18.60 -1.94
N ASN A 26 -5.21 19.36 -1.75
CA ASN A 26 -6.47 18.88 -1.21
C ASN A 26 -7.13 17.99 -2.26
N PHE A 27 -6.77 16.71 -2.26
CA PHE A 27 -7.53 15.71 -2.98
C PHE A 27 -8.92 15.58 -2.35
N ARG A 28 -9.93 16.19 -2.96
CA ARG A 28 -11.32 15.84 -2.66
C ARG A 28 -11.59 14.48 -3.29
N PRO A 29 -12.01 13.47 -2.50
CA PRO A 29 -12.40 12.19 -3.07
C PRO A 29 -13.59 12.40 -4.01
N LEU A 30 -13.48 11.93 -5.25
CA LEU A 30 -14.53 11.93 -6.28
C LEU A 30 -15.65 10.91 -5.99
N ILE A 31 -15.80 10.49 -4.76
CA ILE A 31 -16.86 9.53 -4.40
C ILE A 31 -18.17 10.30 -4.30
N SER A 32 -19.12 9.97 -5.19
CA SER A 32 -20.51 10.31 -5.07
C SER A 32 -21.00 10.01 -3.65
N LYS A 33 -21.79 10.94 -3.06
CA LYS A 33 -22.42 10.80 -1.73
C LYS A 33 -23.48 9.69 -1.76
N LYS A 34 -23.05 8.43 -1.87
CA LYS A 34 -23.90 7.32 -1.46
C LYS A 34 -23.87 7.25 0.07
N GLU A 35 -25.06 7.07 0.67
CA GLU A 35 -25.26 6.82 2.10
C GLU A 35 -24.15 5.91 2.65
N PRO A 36 -23.60 6.20 3.84
CA PRO A 36 -22.52 5.40 4.40
C PRO A 36 -23.02 3.99 4.68
N GLN A 37 -22.75 3.07 3.77
CA GLN A 37 -22.91 1.65 4.06
C GLN A 37 -22.10 1.35 5.33
N GLN A 38 -22.68 0.54 6.21
CA GLN A 38 -22.15 0.21 7.53
C GLN A 38 -20.64 -0.11 7.44
N LYS A 39 -19.80 0.83 7.94
CA LYS A 39 -18.36 0.70 7.91
C LYS A 39 -17.94 -0.59 8.59
N CYS A 40 -17.27 -1.47 7.88
CA CYS A 40 -16.62 -2.63 8.50
C CYS A 40 -15.64 -2.11 9.56
N ARG A 41 -15.80 -2.55 10.80
CA ARG A 41 -14.91 -2.16 11.91
C ARG A 41 -13.51 -2.76 11.82
N GLY A 42 -13.21 -3.50 10.76
CA GLY A 42 -11.99 -4.26 10.57
C GLY A 42 -10.93 -3.61 9.68
N ILE A 43 -9.92 -4.38 9.36
CA ILE A 43 -8.83 -4.02 8.46
C ILE A 43 -8.96 -4.72 7.12
N GLY A 44 -8.49 -4.05 6.07
CA GLY A 44 -8.30 -4.65 4.76
C GLY A 44 -6.88 -5.19 4.58
N ILE A 45 -6.74 -6.33 3.93
CA ILE A 45 -5.43 -6.89 3.56
C ILE A 45 -5.38 -7.19 2.07
N SER A 46 -4.18 -7.01 1.47
CA SER A 46 -3.90 -7.43 0.10
C SER A 46 -2.44 -7.87 0.00
N TRP A 47 -2.22 -9.12 -0.38
CA TRP A 47 -0.93 -9.82 -0.19
C TRP A 47 -0.24 -10.26 -1.48
N PHE A 48 -0.85 -10.05 -2.64
CA PHE A 48 -0.33 -10.53 -3.91
C PHE A 48 -0.24 -9.43 -4.97
N SER A 49 0.74 -9.55 -5.85
CA SER A 49 0.89 -8.72 -7.05
C SER A 49 1.26 -9.59 -8.26
N ARG A 50 0.75 -9.24 -9.43
CA ARG A 50 1.12 -9.91 -10.69
C ARG A 50 2.51 -9.52 -11.21
N SER A 51 3.14 -8.52 -10.62
CA SER A 51 4.47 -8.08 -11.05
C SER A 51 5.49 -9.18 -10.82
N LYS A 52 6.19 -9.57 -11.89
CA LYS A 52 7.24 -10.61 -11.85
C LYS A 52 8.51 -10.14 -11.12
N ASN A 53 8.70 -8.84 -10.98
CA ASN A 53 9.92 -8.24 -10.45
C ASN A 53 9.78 -7.82 -8.97
N LYS A 54 8.75 -8.31 -8.27
CA LYS A 54 8.51 -7.99 -6.87
C LYS A 54 8.60 -9.24 -6.03
N SER A 55 9.41 -9.19 -4.98
CA SER A 55 9.32 -10.13 -3.87
C SER A 55 8.31 -9.60 -2.84
N PHE A 56 7.56 -10.49 -2.23
CA PHE A 56 6.55 -10.16 -1.22
C PHE A 56 6.33 -11.34 -0.27
N PRO A 57 5.75 -11.10 0.92
CA PRO A 57 5.51 -12.16 1.91
C PRO A 57 4.66 -13.30 1.36
N SER A 58 4.98 -14.51 1.73
CA SER A 58 4.19 -15.71 1.42
C SER A 58 2.86 -15.73 2.21
N ILE A 59 1.98 -16.66 1.88
CA ILE A 59 0.75 -16.88 2.66
C ILE A 59 1.08 -17.33 4.09
N GLU A 60 2.13 -18.11 4.24
CA GLU A 60 2.63 -18.59 5.52
C GLU A 60 3.12 -17.42 6.38
N ASP A 61 3.87 -16.47 5.80
CA ASP A 61 4.30 -15.26 6.52
C ASP A 61 3.11 -14.43 7.00
N TRP A 62 2.10 -14.24 6.12
CA TRP A 62 0.87 -13.55 6.47
C TRP A 62 0.10 -14.27 7.57
N SER A 63 0.02 -15.61 7.53
CA SER A 63 -0.70 -16.38 8.54
C SER A 63 -0.12 -16.20 9.94
N VAL A 64 1.21 -16.16 10.06
CA VAL A 64 1.90 -15.91 11.34
C VAL A 64 1.52 -14.55 11.92
N LEU A 65 1.48 -13.49 11.08
CA LEU A 65 0.99 -12.19 11.53
C LEU A 65 -0.47 -12.26 11.98
N LEU A 66 -1.34 -12.83 11.13
CA LEU A 66 -2.79 -12.75 11.30
C LEU A 66 -3.30 -13.51 12.52
N LYS A 67 -2.60 -14.55 12.98
CA LYS A 67 -2.89 -15.23 14.28
C LYS A 67 -3.02 -14.25 15.45
N ASN A 68 -2.29 -13.13 15.40
CA ASN A 68 -2.24 -12.14 16.47
C ASN A 68 -3.09 -10.89 16.19
N VAL A 69 -3.84 -10.86 15.10
CA VAL A 69 -4.73 -9.75 14.75
C VAL A 69 -6.13 -10.02 15.29
N ARG A 70 -6.61 -9.16 16.20
CA ARG A 70 -7.93 -9.32 16.82
C ARG A 70 -9.06 -8.58 16.09
N GLN A 71 -8.71 -7.73 15.14
CA GLN A 71 -9.69 -6.98 14.34
C GLN A 71 -10.30 -7.88 13.27
N PRO A 72 -11.58 -7.68 12.90
CA PRO A 72 -12.13 -8.32 11.71
C PRO A 72 -11.26 -8.05 10.48
N ILE A 73 -11.01 -9.09 9.69
CA ILE A 73 -10.14 -9.03 8.52
C ILE A 73 -10.99 -9.16 7.26
N ARG A 74 -10.77 -8.26 6.31
CA ARG A 74 -11.38 -8.31 4.97
C ARG A 74 -10.30 -8.44 3.91
N SER A 75 -10.49 -9.36 2.99
CA SER A 75 -9.68 -9.43 1.77
C SER A 75 -10.02 -8.28 0.82
N LEU A 76 -9.01 -7.53 0.43
CA LEU A 76 -9.06 -6.54 -0.65
C LEU A 76 -8.19 -7.00 -1.82
N GLN A 77 -7.91 -8.30 -1.88
CA GLN A 77 -7.02 -8.86 -2.89
C GLN A 77 -7.72 -8.92 -4.25
N TYR A 78 -7.15 -8.30 -5.26
CA TYR A 78 -7.58 -8.45 -6.64
C TYR A 78 -7.20 -9.84 -7.18
N LEU A 79 -7.97 -10.35 -8.13
CA LEU A 79 -7.84 -11.72 -8.68
C LEU A 79 -7.82 -12.77 -7.55
N GLU A 80 -8.65 -12.55 -6.56
CA GLU A 80 -8.75 -13.43 -5.40
C GLU A 80 -9.13 -14.85 -5.84
N LYS A 81 -8.35 -15.82 -5.37
CA LYS A 81 -8.66 -17.24 -5.54
C LYS A 81 -9.25 -17.78 -4.22
N PRO A 82 -10.48 -18.29 -4.21
CA PRO A 82 -11.10 -18.82 -2.98
C PRO A 82 -10.23 -19.83 -2.24
N ALA A 83 -9.45 -20.64 -2.96
CA ALA A 83 -8.52 -21.58 -2.35
C ALA A 83 -7.43 -20.90 -1.52
N ARG A 84 -6.94 -19.73 -1.94
CA ARG A 84 -5.92 -18.97 -1.21
C ARG A 84 -6.49 -18.35 0.06
N ILE A 85 -7.72 -17.86 0.01
CA ILE A 85 -8.41 -17.37 1.23
C ILE A 85 -8.59 -18.51 2.22
N ARG A 86 -9.07 -19.68 1.77
CA ARG A 86 -9.20 -20.85 2.66
C ARG A 86 -7.86 -21.24 3.27
N GLN A 87 -6.81 -21.36 2.48
CA GLN A 87 -5.46 -21.64 2.99
C GLN A 87 -5.02 -20.63 4.06
N LEU A 88 -5.23 -19.34 3.82
CA LEU A 88 -4.86 -18.30 4.77
C LEU A 88 -5.70 -18.37 6.06
N GLN A 89 -7.00 -18.69 5.95
CA GLN A 89 -7.89 -18.90 7.10
C GLN A 89 -7.47 -20.11 7.95
N GLU A 90 -7.17 -21.22 7.29
CA GLU A 90 -6.72 -22.45 7.95
C GLU A 90 -5.41 -22.25 8.70
N LEU A 91 -4.41 -21.64 8.03
CA LEU A 91 -3.10 -21.39 8.62
C LEU A 91 -3.13 -20.34 9.74
N SER A 92 -3.98 -19.32 9.62
CA SER A 92 -4.04 -18.22 10.60
C SER A 92 -5.08 -18.45 11.69
N GLU A 93 -5.95 -19.44 11.56
CA GLU A 93 -7.09 -19.68 12.45
C GLU A 93 -8.02 -18.44 12.58
N GLN A 94 -8.04 -17.60 11.54
CA GLN A 94 -8.80 -16.37 11.49
C GLN A 94 -9.89 -16.41 10.42
N ARG A 95 -11.04 -15.82 10.73
CA ARG A 95 -12.08 -15.60 9.73
C ARG A 95 -11.71 -14.39 8.86
N ILE A 96 -11.45 -14.63 7.58
CA ILE A 96 -11.20 -13.58 6.60
C ILE A 96 -12.47 -13.43 5.76
N GLN A 97 -13.06 -12.24 5.79
CA GLN A 97 -14.22 -11.94 4.96
C GLN A 97 -13.76 -11.69 3.53
N SER A 98 -14.28 -12.45 2.59
CA SER A 98 -14.14 -12.13 1.16
C SER A 98 -14.92 -10.86 0.85
N SER A 99 -14.36 -10.03 0.00
CA SER A 99 -15.09 -8.88 -0.56
C SER A 99 -16.17 -9.38 -1.52
N ARG A 100 -17.21 -8.54 -1.75
CA ARG A 100 -18.18 -8.81 -2.82
C ARG A 100 -17.40 -9.02 -4.12
N PRO A 101 -17.73 -10.04 -4.93
CA PRO A 101 -17.11 -10.23 -6.22
C PRO A 101 -17.32 -8.99 -7.10
N ILE A 102 -16.24 -8.34 -7.46
CA ILE A 102 -16.17 -7.25 -8.44
C ILE A 102 -14.96 -7.47 -9.32
N ASP A 103 -15.00 -6.97 -10.51
CA ASP A 103 -13.80 -6.85 -11.33
C ASP A 103 -13.03 -5.58 -10.91
N GLN A 104 -12.14 -5.74 -9.94
CA GLN A 104 -11.35 -4.63 -9.38
C GLN A 104 -10.43 -3.94 -10.41
N LEU A 105 -10.28 -4.50 -11.60
CA LEU A 105 -9.50 -3.89 -12.69
C LEU A 105 -10.36 -3.01 -13.58
N ASN A 106 -11.66 -3.32 -13.71
CA ASN A 106 -12.58 -2.60 -14.58
C ASN A 106 -13.66 -1.83 -13.80
N ASP A 107 -14.02 -2.27 -12.56
CA ASP A 107 -14.95 -1.59 -11.65
C ASP A 107 -14.18 -0.87 -10.55
N LEU A 108 -13.55 0.26 -10.90
CA LEU A 108 -12.76 1.05 -9.95
C LEU A 108 -13.64 1.70 -8.88
N ASP A 109 -14.88 2.07 -9.18
CA ASP A 109 -15.80 2.67 -8.22
C ASP A 109 -16.23 1.63 -7.18
N GLY A 110 -16.58 0.42 -7.60
CA GLY A 110 -16.88 -0.68 -6.68
C GLY A 110 -15.68 -1.05 -5.82
N PHE A 111 -14.46 -0.99 -6.37
CA PHE A 111 -13.25 -1.22 -5.60
C PHE A 111 -12.98 -0.10 -4.59
N ALA A 112 -13.17 1.15 -4.97
CA ALA A 112 -13.07 2.29 -4.06
C ALA A 112 -14.08 2.17 -2.91
N GLU A 113 -15.32 1.76 -3.18
CA GLU A 113 -16.33 1.49 -2.18
C GLU A 113 -15.86 0.41 -1.18
N GLN A 114 -15.34 -0.73 -1.65
CA GLN A 114 -14.81 -1.79 -0.79
C GLN A 114 -13.68 -1.30 0.11
N VAL A 115 -12.74 -0.55 -0.43
CA VAL A 115 -11.60 0.01 0.33
C VAL A 115 -12.07 1.05 1.34
N SER A 116 -13.09 1.85 1.03
CA SER A 116 -13.62 2.87 1.94
C SER A 116 -14.33 2.28 3.16
N GLN A 117 -14.76 1.03 3.11
CA GLN A 117 -15.48 0.36 4.18
C GLN A 117 -14.59 -0.14 5.33
N VAL A 118 -13.27 -0.24 5.14
CA VAL A 118 -12.35 -0.68 6.19
C VAL A 118 -11.75 0.51 6.96
N ARG A 119 -11.32 0.26 8.20
CA ARG A 119 -10.71 1.30 9.05
C ARG A 119 -9.25 1.57 8.68
N GLY A 120 -8.59 0.61 8.07
CA GLY A 120 -7.21 0.73 7.62
C GLY A 120 -6.81 -0.45 6.77
N VAL A 121 -5.71 -0.30 6.06
CA VAL A 121 -5.22 -1.28 5.07
C VAL A 121 -3.77 -1.64 5.39
N LEU A 122 -3.48 -2.95 5.46
CA LEU A 122 -2.13 -3.48 5.43
C LEU A 122 -1.94 -4.23 4.12
N THR A 123 -1.00 -3.79 3.30
CA THR A 123 -0.84 -4.33 1.94
C THR A 123 0.61 -4.30 1.48
N ILE A 124 0.91 -5.05 0.44
CA ILE A 124 2.14 -4.87 -0.34
C ILE A 124 1.95 -3.73 -1.36
N SER A 125 3.02 -3.38 -2.08
CA SER A 125 2.93 -2.39 -3.19
C SER A 125 2.10 -2.96 -4.35
N ASN A 126 0.83 -2.58 -4.40
CA ASN A 126 -0.12 -2.93 -5.47
C ASN A 126 -1.22 -1.87 -5.59
N THR A 127 -2.21 -2.09 -6.45
CA THR A 127 -3.32 -1.14 -6.68
C THR A 127 -4.10 -0.80 -5.40
N THR A 128 -4.24 -1.74 -4.46
CA THR A 128 -4.93 -1.51 -3.18
C THR A 128 -4.26 -0.42 -2.36
N ALA A 129 -2.91 -0.37 -2.36
CA ALA A 129 -2.15 0.68 -1.67
C ALA A 129 -2.48 2.08 -2.21
N HIS A 130 -2.52 2.22 -3.53
CA HIS A 130 -2.85 3.49 -4.18
C HIS A 130 -4.31 3.89 -3.95
N MET A 131 -5.24 2.94 -4.06
CA MET A 131 -6.66 3.20 -3.79
C MET A 131 -6.87 3.67 -2.35
N ALA A 132 -6.28 2.99 -1.36
CA ALA A 132 -6.36 3.41 0.04
C ALA A 132 -5.77 4.81 0.24
N GLY A 133 -4.64 5.11 -0.41
CA GLY A 133 -3.98 6.41 -0.35
C GLY A 133 -4.86 7.54 -0.89
N VAL A 134 -5.46 7.37 -2.07
CA VAL A 134 -6.36 8.36 -2.70
C VAL A 134 -7.60 8.59 -1.85
N LEU A 135 -8.15 7.53 -1.25
CA LEU A 135 -9.34 7.62 -0.39
C LEU A 135 -9.05 8.15 1.02
N GLY A 136 -7.79 8.40 1.35
CA GLY A 136 -7.38 8.83 2.68
C GLY A 136 -7.60 7.76 3.77
N VAL A 137 -7.73 6.49 3.38
CA VAL A 137 -7.82 5.38 4.33
C VAL A 137 -6.43 5.13 4.91
N PRO A 138 -6.27 5.04 6.24
CA PRO A 138 -5.01 4.70 6.87
C PRO A 138 -4.40 3.45 6.22
N CYS A 139 -3.19 3.57 5.69
CA CYS A 139 -2.57 2.51 4.92
C CYS A 139 -1.11 2.29 5.34
N VAL A 140 -0.72 1.02 5.46
CA VAL A 140 0.69 0.65 5.56
C VAL A 140 1.04 -0.25 4.39
N VAL A 141 2.08 0.14 3.66
CA VAL A 141 2.59 -0.58 2.50
C VAL A 141 3.89 -1.28 2.87
N ILE A 142 3.89 -2.59 2.71
CA ILE A 142 5.07 -3.43 2.88
C ILE A 142 5.86 -3.44 1.58
N LEU A 143 7.13 -3.08 1.66
CA LEU A 143 8.03 -2.96 0.51
C LEU A 143 9.22 -3.90 0.67
N ASP A 144 9.66 -4.47 -0.45
CA ASP A 144 10.96 -5.16 -0.53
C ASP A 144 12.10 -4.12 -0.69
N ASN A 145 13.34 -4.60 -0.72
CA ASN A 145 14.55 -3.78 -0.85
C ASN A 145 14.77 -3.19 -2.25
N GLY A 146 14.08 -3.70 -3.25
CA GLY A 146 14.18 -3.19 -4.61
C GLY A 146 13.61 -1.77 -4.74
N SER A 147 14.21 -0.96 -5.61
CA SER A 147 13.62 0.32 -6.00
C SER A 147 12.26 0.08 -6.66
N ILE A 148 11.23 0.64 -6.06
CA ILE A 148 9.87 0.57 -6.60
C ILE A 148 9.50 2.00 -7.00
N THR A 149 9.43 2.25 -8.29
CA THR A 149 9.26 3.57 -8.91
C THR A 149 8.10 4.40 -8.35
N ASN A 150 7.11 3.74 -7.73
CA ASN A 150 5.93 4.43 -7.18
C ASN A 150 6.09 4.92 -5.73
N TRP A 151 7.19 4.59 -5.07
CA TRP A 151 7.46 4.96 -3.68
C TRP A 151 8.83 5.61 -3.56
N PRO A 152 9.00 6.61 -2.69
CA PRO A 152 10.31 7.23 -2.49
C PRO A 152 11.31 6.19 -1.95
N ASP A 153 12.57 6.32 -2.31
CA ASP A 153 13.62 5.38 -1.85
C ASP A 153 13.96 5.56 -0.37
N ILE A 154 13.71 6.73 0.18
CA ILE A 154 14.03 7.12 1.55
C ILE A 154 12.77 7.57 2.29
N GLY A 155 12.74 7.35 3.59
CA GLY A 155 11.64 7.74 4.47
C GLY A 155 10.54 6.67 4.60
N ASP A 156 9.69 6.88 5.58
CA ASP A 156 8.62 5.96 5.99
C ASP A 156 7.22 6.49 5.66
N GLN A 157 7.12 7.63 4.98
CA GLN A 157 5.86 8.29 4.62
C GLN A 157 5.77 8.51 3.12
N SER A 158 4.60 8.27 2.55
CA SER A 158 4.35 8.60 1.16
C SER A 158 4.19 10.12 0.99
N PRO A 159 4.91 10.74 0.05
CA PRO A 159 4.71 12.16 -0.27
C PRO A 159 3.37 12.43 -0.97
N LEU A 160 2.81 11.40 -1.65
CA LEU A 160 1.55 11.52 -2.39
C LEU A 160 0.32 11.26 -1.51
N TYR A 161 0.47 10.44 -0.47
CA TYR A 161 -0.64 9.97 0.36
C TYR A 161 -0.36 10.21 1.85
N PRO A 162 -0.87 11.30 2.44
CA PRO A 162 -0.54 11.69 3.82
C PRO A 162 -0.87 10.63 4.88
N HIS A 163 -1.83 9.76 4.59
CA HIS A 163 -2.27 8.69 5.49
C HIS A 163 -1.64 7.32 5.16
N THR A 164 -0.55 7.32 4.39
CA THR A 164 0.14 6.09 3.98
C THR A 164 1.55 6.05 4.55
N ARG A 165 1.85 4.99 5.31
CA ARG A 165 3.17 4.67 5.82
C ARG A 165 3.82 3.57 4.99
N LEU A 166 5.15 3.63 4.88
CA LEU A 166 5.97 2.69 4.13
C LEU A 166 6.85 1.90 5.09
N VAL A 167 6.80 0.59 5.02
CA VAL A 167 7.64 -0.30 5.82
C VAL A 167 8.48 -1.17 4.90
N ARG A 168 9.77 -0.88 4.85
CA ARG A 168 10.72 -1.61 4.03
C ARG A 168 11.25 -2.82 4.77
N ARG A 169 11.44 -3.90 4.02
CA ARG A 169 11.95 -5.15 4.54
C ARG A 169 13.35 -4.98 5.14
N GLY A 170 14.28 -4.33 4.45
CA GLY A 170 15.68 -4.37 4.79
C GLY A 170 16.22 -5.80 4.75
N ASN A 171 16.96 -6.23 5.76
CA ASN A 171 17.48 -7.60 5.88
C ASN A 171 16.58 -8.50 6.74
N ASP A 172 15.40 -8.02 7.14
CA ASP A 172 14.52 -8.77 8.01
C ASP A 172 13.79 -9.91 7.27
N PRO A 173 13.41 -10.97 7.99
CA PRO A 173 12.41 -11.93 7.54
C PRO A 173 11.08 -11.22 7.23
N TRP A 174 10.30 -11.75 6.29
CA TRP A 174 9.00 -11.18 5.94
C TRP A 174 8.03 -11.10 7.12
N VAL A 175 8.03 -12.10 8.00
CA VAL A 175 7.21 -12.09 9.21
C VAL A 175 7.51 -10.87 10.09
N THR A 176 8.79 -10.58 10.33
CA THR A 176 9.22 -9.40 11.11
C THR A 176 8.79 -8.11 10.44
N THR A 177 8.94 -8.04 9.11
CA THR A 177 8.50 -6.86 8.33
C THR A 177 7.00 -6.65 8.43
N LEU A 178 6.20 -7.72 8.32
CA LEU A 178 4.74 -7.67 8.49
C LEU A 178 4.34 -7.24 9.91
N GLN A 179 5.05 -7.72 10.93
CA GLN A 179 4.82 -7.32 12.34
C GLN A 179 5.11 -5.83 12.55
N ARG A 180 6.20 -5.29 11.96
CA ARG A 180 6.49 -3.86 11.96
C ARG A 180 5.39 -3.07 11.23
N GLY A 181 4.93 -3.58 10.11
CA GLY A 181 3.80 -2.99 9.36
C GLY A 181 2.53 -2.92 10.19
N TRP A 182 2.21 -4.00 10.87
CA TRP A 182 1.06 -4.03 11.79
C TRP A 182 1.22 -3.06 12.96
N ALA A 183 2.38 -3.01 13.57
CA ALA A 183 2.69 -2.06 14.65
C ALA A 183 2.55 -0.61 14.19
N ALA A 184 2.94 -0.30 12.95
CA ALA A 184 2.76 1.03 12.36
C ALA A 184 1.28 1.36 12.06
N LEU A 185 0.46 0.37 11.68
CA LEU A 185 -0.95 0.57 11.36
C LEU A 185 -1.82 0.80 12.61
N LYS A 186 -1.57 0.06 13.69
CA LYS A 186 -2.37 0.10 14.93
C LYS A 186 -2.69 1.51 15.42
N PRO A 187 -1.72 2.42 15.62
CA PRO A 187 -2.00 3.77 16.12
C PRO A 187 -2.81 4.62 15.13
N MET A 188 -2.72 4.33 13.83
CA MET A 188 -3.48 5.05 12.80
C MET A 188 -4.97 4.70 12.85
N LEU A 189 -5.34 3.51 13.36
CA LEU A 189 -6.73 3.08 13.52
C LEU A 189 -7.46 3.77 14.68
N GLN A 190 -6.72 4.32 15.63
CA GLN A 190 -7.28 4.95 16.84
C GLN A 190 -7.65 6.43 16.64
N LYS A 191 -7.11 7.09 15.63
CA LYS A 191 -7.24 8.53 15.38
C LYS A 191 -8.52 8.93 14.61
N ARG A 192 -9.47 8.03 14.44
CA ARG A 192 -10.76 8.29 13.75
C ARG A 192 -11.96 8.03 14.62
#